data_aa5b4fa896334392301a3c93a7d23e07
#
_entry.id   aa5b4fa896334392301a3c93a7d23e07
#
_cell.length_a   1.000
_cell.length_b   1.000
_cell.length_c   1.000
_cell.angle_alpha   90.00
_cell.angle_beta   90.00
_cell.angle_gamma   90.00
#
_symmetry.space_group_name_H-M   'P 1'
#
loop_
_entity.id
_entity.type
_entity.pdbx_description
1 polymer ?
#
loop_
_entity_poly.entity_id
_entity_poly.type
_entity_poly.pdbx_seq_one_letter_code
_entity_poly.pdbx_strand_id
1 'polypeptide(L)'
;QNWLDRASDTVVTTDRINEFIVLAENRIANDPDLRIREMEAQADLVIEATSDGGTAGGSANALTLTPATALTSLTLGDTLKFEIALNNTAAATINVSGLGAKNIRKGDGGDALEANDLVAGHTAYIYYDGTQFRLTPPGAIPLPSRYLRMRRLYLDGDPVKVLQYVEPHHFYSIRASAETGKPDVYTIEGEYIILGGRPDAEYSGQIFYFRRPASFSSDSDDNNILINKTGLYLYAALIEAANFIKDNAGILR
;
A
#
# COMPACT_ATOMS: atom_id res chain seq x y z
N GLN A 1 -24.77 33.11 21.08
CA GLN A 1 -24.75 33.40 19.63
C GLN A 1 -24.11 32.22 18.93
N ASN A 2 -24.88 31.55 18.08
CA ASN A 2 -24.49 30.33 17.41
C ASN A 2 -23.46 30.72 16.33
N TRP A 3 -22.21 30.31 16.44
CA TRP A 3 -21.18 30.61 15.45
C TRP A 3 -21.49 29.97 14.08
N LEU A 4 -22.43 29.00 14.02
CA LEU A 4 -22.99 28.40 12.80
C LEU A 4 -23.98 29.33 12.06
N ASP A 5 -24.47 30.40 12.68
CA ASP A 5 -25.36 31.40 12.05
C ASP A 5 -24.62 32.30 11.03
N ARG A 6 -23.33 32.12 10.84
CA ARG A 6 -22.56 32.80 9.79
C ARG A 6 -22.60 32.09 8.40
N ALA A 7 -23.52 31.13 8.22
CA ALA A 7 -23.71 30.49 6.91
C ALA A 7 -24.19 31.46 5.80
N SER A 8 -24.58 32.67 6.15
CA SER A 8 -24.83 33.76 5.21
C SER A 8 -23.64 34.71 5.01
N ASP A 9 -22.55 34.48 5.73
CA ASP A 9 -21.30 35.24 5.57
C ASP A 9 -20.49 34.63 4.44
N THR A 10 -20.10 35.44 3.46
CA THR A 10 -19.33 35.03 2.28
C THR A 10 -17.97 34.40 2.58
N VAL A 11 -17.59 34.30 3.86
CA VAL A 11 -16.31 33.79 4.35
C VAL A 11 -16.34 32.27 4.59
N VAL A 12 -17.49 31.68 4.95
CA VAL A 12 -17.63 30.23 5.21
C VAL A 12 -18.62 29.63 4.22
N THR A 13 -18.14 29.23 3.06
CA THR A 13 -18.91 28.53 2.04
C THR A 13 -18.91 27.02 2.29
N THR A 14 -19.80 26.27 1.64
CA THR A 14 -19.81 24.81 1.65
C THR A 14 -18.46 24.24 1.19
N ASP A 15 -17.86 24.81 0.16
CA ASP A 15 -16.55 24.39 -0.33
C ASP A 15 -15.47 24.55 0.74
N ARG A 16 -15.53 25.64 1.49
CA ARG A 16 -14.60 25.88 2.60
C ARG A 16 -14.80 24.90 3.77
N ILE A 17 -16.05 24.52 4.05
CA ILE A 17 -16.32 23.46 5.04
C ILE A 17 -15.73 22.14 4.59
N ASN A 18 -15.88 21.78 3.34
CA ASN A 18 -15.29 20.57 2.78
C ASN A 18 -13.75 20.59 2.85
N GLU A 19 -13.10 21.74 2.59
CA GLU A 19 -11.66 21.89 2.80
C GLU A 19 -11.27 21.62 4.27
N PHE A 20 -12.01 22.12 5.25
CA PHE A 20 -11.72 21.85 6.67
C PHE A 20 -11.88 20.37 7.02
N ILE A 21 -12.83 19.68 6.42
CA ILE A 21 -13.02 18.23 6.60
C ILE A 21 -11.79 17.49 6.05
N VAL A 22 -11.33 17.81 4.84
CA VAL A 22 -10.13 17.20 4.24
C VAL A 22 -8.87 17.46 5.08
N LEU A 23 -8.72 18.68 5.61
CA LEU A 23 -7.60 19.01 6.50
C LEU A 23 -7.69 18.23 7.83
N ALA A 24 -8.91 18.05 8.37
CA ALA A 24 -9.13 17.24 9.55
C ALA A 24 -8.78 15.77 9.33
N GLU A 25 -9.17 15.19 8.19
CA GLU A 25 -8.77 13.84 7.78
C GLU A 25 -7.25 13.67 7.74
N ASN A 26 -6.57 14.63 7.11
CA ASN A 26 -5.12 14.63 7.03
C ASN A 26 -4.46 14.77 8.41
N ARG A 27 -5.00 15.62 9.29
CA ARG A 27 -4.52 15.75 10.66
C ARG A 27 -4.66 14.44 11.43
N ILE A 28 -5.84 13.81 11.38
CA ILE A 28 -6.11 12.52 12.04
C ILE A 28 -5.18 11.42 11.51
N ALA A 29 -4.98 11.37 10.20
CA ALA A 29 -4.14 10.35 9.57
C ALA A 29 -2.64 10.54 9.86
N ASN A 30 -2.16 11.79 9.90
CA ASN A 30 -0.73 12.09 9.99
C ASN A 30 -0.23 12.27 11.44
N ASP A 31 -1.13 12.40 12.42
CA ASP A 31 -0.72 12.49 13.82
C ASP A 31 -0.14 11.14 14.30
N PRO A 32 1.16 11.08 14.67
CA PRO A 32 1.80 9.84 15.06
C PRO A 32 1.28 9.27 16.37
N ASP A 33 0.72 10.11 17.24
CA ASP A 33 0.21 9.72 18.55
C ASP A 33 -1.25 9.27 18.48
N LEU A 34 -1.97 9.67 17.43
CA LEU A 34 -3.36 9.29 17.20
C LEU A 34 -3.43 7.95 16.44
N ARG A 35 -3.16 6.85 17.13
CA ARG A 35 -3.28 5.48 16.58
C ARG A 35 -4.36 4.73 17.36
N ILE A 36 -5.61 5.01 17.01
CA ILE A 36 -6.78 4.46 17.69
C ILE A 36 -7.21 3.13 17.06
N ARG A 37 -7.98 2.35 17.83
CA ARG A 37 -8.47 1.02 17.44
C ARG A 37 -9.25 1.04 16.12
N GLU A 38 -10.00 2.10 15.86
CA GLU A 38 -10.80 2.27 14.65
C GLU A 38 -9.95 2.39 13.37
N MET A 39 -8.65 2.65 13.51
CA MET A 39 -7.67 2.65 12.42
C MET A 39 -6.98 1.30 12.24
N GLU A 40 -7.18 0.33 13.14
CA GLU A 40 -6.57 -0.98 13.03
C GLU A 40 -7.14 -1.76 11.85
N ALA A 41 -6.27 -2.45 11.14
CA ALA A 41 -6.61 -3.31 10.03
C ALA A 41 -5.74 -4.57 10.03
N GLN A 42 -6.21 -5.57 9.32
CA GLN A 42 -5.52 -6.83 9.10
C GLN A 42 -5.47 -7.10 7.60
N ALA A 43 -4.38 -7.67 7.14
CA ALA A 43 -4.22 -8.17 5.78
C ALA A 43 -3.55 -9.54 5.83
N ASP A 44 -3.95 -10.41 4.93
CA ASP A 44 -3.29 -11.70 4.75
C ASP A 44 -1.93 -11.48 4.11
N LEU A 45 -0.97 -12.28 4.52
CA LEU A 45 0.38 -12.34 3.99
C LEU A 45 0.61 -13.74 3.45
N VAL A 46 0.99 -13.81 2.18
CA VAL A 46 1.51 -15.04 1.58
C VAL A 46 2.90 -14.72 1.04
N ILE A 47 3.86 -15.56 1.40
CA ILE A 47 5.25 -15.50 0.98
C ILE A 47 5.52 -16.73 0.16
N GLU A 48 5.80 -16.57 -1.11
CA GLU A 48 6.13 -17.66 -2.01
C GLU A 48 7.56 -17.57 -2.51
N ALA A 49 8.10 -18.71 -2.90
CA ALA A 49 9.35 -18.73 -3.66
C ALA A 49 9.13 -18.08 -5.04
N THR A 50 9.99 -17.13 -5.39
CA THR A 50 9.88 -16.45 -6.69
C THR A 50 10.06 -17.44 -7.85
N SER A 51 9.03 -17.62 -8.65
CA SER A 51 9.07 -18.46 -9.85
C SER A 51 9.79 -17.75 -11.01
N ASP A 52 10.63 -18.48 -11.72
CA ASP A 52 11.31 -17.95 -12.91
C ASP A 52 10.45 -18.14 -14.16
N GLY A 53 10.05 -17.03 -14.76
CA GLY A 53 9.24 -17.02 -15.97
C GLY A 53 10.03 -17.02 -17.28
N GLY A 54 11.36 -16.95 -17.23
CA GLY A 54 12.19 -16.77 -18.41
C GLY A 54 12.03 -15.39 -19.04
N THR A 55 12.08 -15.30 -20.37
CA THR A 55 11.91 -14.03 -21.10
C THR A 55 10.44 -13.84 -21.48
N ALA A 56 9.89 -12.66 -21.19
CA ALA A 56 8.50 -12.34 -21.54
C ALA A 56 8.33 -12.24 -23.06
N GLY A 57 7.28 -12.88 -23.56
CA GLY A 57 6.81 -12.73 -24.93
C GLY A 57 5.72 -11.68 -25.08
N GLY A 58 5.04 -11.69 -26.24
CA GLY A 58 3.93 -10.77 -26.52
C GLY A 58 4.39 -9.45 -27.15
N SER A 59 3.75 -8.34 -26.75
CA SER A 59 4.07 -7.00 -27.23
C SER A 59 4.47 -6.08 -26.08
N ALA A 60 4.95 -4.87 -26.40
CA ALA A 60 5.42 -3.87 -25.44
C ALA A 60 4.46 -3.62 -24.24
N ASN A 61 3.15 -3.65 -24.49
CA ASN A 61 2.15 -3.35 -23.46
C ASN A 61 1.20 -4.53 -23.18
N ALA A 62 1.39 -5.67 -23.82
CA ALA A 62 0.61 -6.89 -23.59
C ALA A 62 1.58 -8.09 -23.57
N LEU A 63 2.14 -8.31 -22.39
CA LEU A 63 3.14 -9.35 -22.18
C LEU A 63 2.49 -10.73 -22.03
N THR A 64 3.23 -11.76 -22.41
CA THR A 64 2.90 -13.16 -22.10
C THR A 64 4.05 -13.81 -21.36
N LEU A 65 3.75 -14.64 -20.38
CA LEU A 65 4.76 -15.34 -19.58
C LEU A 65 4.34 -16.80 -19.38
N THR A 66 5.26 -17.70 -19.64
CA THR A 66 5.03 -19.13 -19.37
C THR A 66 6.20 -19.64 -18.53
N PRO A 67 6.06 -19.66 -17.19
CA PRO A 67 7.08 -20.22 -16.30
C PRO A 67 7.37 -21.69 -16.64
N ALA A 68 8.56 -22.16 -16.29
CA ALA A 68 8.96 -23.56 -16.50
C ALA A 68 7.98 -24.55 -15.87
N THR A 69 7.42 -24.18 -14.70
CA THR A 69 6.25 -24.84 -14.12
C THR A 69 5.06 -23.94 -14.38
N ALA A 70 4.20 -24.34 -15.31
CA ALA A 70 3.00 -23.56 -15.64
C ALA A 70 2.07 -23.45 -14.43
N LEU A 71 1.64 -22.23 -14.15
CA LEU A 71 0.62 -22.01 -13.11
C LEU A 71 -0.73 -22.48 -13.63
N THR A 72 -1.51 -23.08 -12.76
CA THR A 72 -2.90 -23.52 -13.04
C THR A 72 -3.95 -22.52 -12.56
N SER A 73 -3.56 -21.64 -11.64
CA SER A 73 -4.35 -20.53 -11.12
C SER A 73 -3.42 -19.42 -10.65
N LEU A 74 -3.95 -18.20 -10.50
CA LEU A 74 -3.24 -17.10 -9.84
C LEU A 74 -3.79 -16.96 -8.42
N THR A 75 -2.89 -17.01 -7.45
CA THR A 75 -3.21 -16.89 -6.02
C THR A 75 -2.50 -15.68 -5.42
N LEU A 76 -3.11 -15.09 -4.39
CA LEU A 76 -2.48 -14.00 -3.65
C LEU A 76 -1.09 -14.45 -3.16
N GLY A 77 -0.06 -13.66 -3.46
CA GLY A 77 1.30 -13.99 -3.07
C GLY A 77 2.19 -14.52 -4.20
N ASP A 78 1.60 -14.97 -5.32
CA ASP A 78 2.38 -15.43 -6.47
C ASP A 78 3.42 -14.38 -6.87
N THR A 79 4.69 -14.77 -6.83
CA THR A 79 5.82 -13.91 -7.18
C THR A 79 6.56 -14.49 -8.37
N LEU A 80 6.73 -13.68 -9.39
CA LEU A 80 7.39 -14.06 -10.63
C LEU A 80 8.54 -13.10 -10.93
N LYS A 81 9.64 -13.63 -11.46
CA LYS A 81 10.69 -12.84 -12.11
C LYS A 81 10.75 -13.21 -13.58
N PHE A 82 11.03 -12.26 -14.44
CA PHE A 82 11.19 -12.48 -15.87
C PHE A 82 12.08 -11.43 -16.50
N GLU A 83 12.72 -11.78 -17.62
CA GLU A 83 13.46 -10.85 -18.44
C GLU A 83 12.49 -10.07 -19.36
N ILE A 84 12.65 -8.77 -19.41
CA ILE A 84 11.84 -7.88 -20.25
C ILE A 84 12.39 -7.90 -21.67
N ALA A 85 11.58 -8.32 -22.65
CA ALA A 85 11.99 -8.37 -24.04
C ALA A 85 11.89 -7.01 -24.74
N LEU A 86 10.90 -6.19 -24.40
CA LEU A 86 10.60 -4.90 -25.05
C LEU A 86 10.28 -3.84 -24.01
N ASN A 87 10.71 -2.60 -24.26
CA ASN A 87 10.27 -1.46 -23.44
C ASN A 87 8.77 -1.28 -23.57
N ASN A 88 8.08 -1.05 -22.44
CA ASN A 88 6.68 -0.63 -22.51
C ASN A 88 6.58 0.84 -22.95
N THR A 89 5.50 1.18 -23.62
CA THR A 89 5.23 2.53 -24.12
C THR A 89 4.06 3.22 -23.39
N ALA A 90 3.32 2.46 -22.58
CA ALA A 90 2.19 2.89 -21.77
C ALA A 90 1.90 1.85 -20.69
N ALA A 91 0.74 1.95 -20.03
CA ALA A 91 0.24 0.92 -19.14
C ALA A 91 0.33 -0.48 -19.79
N ALA A 92 0.78 -1.46 -19.00
CA ALA A 92 1.02 -2.81 -19.51
C ALA A 92 0.20 -3.85 -18.75
N THR A 93 -0.07 -4.95 -19.45
CA THR A 93 -0.71 -6.15 -18.92
C THR A 93 0.21 -7.35 -19.11
N ILE A 94 0.02 -8.40 -18.32
CA ILE A 94 0.70 -9.67 -18.47
C ILE A 94 -0.29 -10.83 -18.37
N ASN A 95 -0.16 -11.78 -19.27
CA ASN A 95 -0.91 -13.03 -19.25
C ASN A 95 0.05 -14.18 -18.89
N VAL A 96 -0.07 -14.67 -17.68
CA VAL A 96 0.76 -15.76 -17.15
C VAL A 96 0.06 -17.09 -17.39
N SER A 97 0.74 -18.04 -18.01
CA SER A 97 0.26 -19.41 -18.28
C SER A 97 -1.10 -19.49 -18.99
N GLY A 98 -1.52 -18.43 -19.70
CA GLY A 98 -2.82 -18.39 -20.35
C GLY A 98 -4.02 -18.13 -19.40
N LEU A 99 -3.78 -17.76 -18.14
CA LEU A 99 -4.80 -17.56 -17.11
C LEU A 99 -5.57 -16.22 -17.22
N GLY A 100 -5.39 -15.51 -18.33
CA GLY A 100 -6.01 -14.20 -18.58
C GLY A 100 -5.08 -13.04 -18.24
N ALA A 101 -5.20 -11.97 -19.05
CA ALA A 101 -4.36 -10.78 -18.88
C ALA A 101 -4.72 -10.04 -17.58
N LYS A 102 -3.70 -9.69 -16.81
CA LYS A 102 -3.78 -8.87 -15.59
C LYS A 102 -2.95 -7.61 -15.78
N ASN A 103 -3.39 -6.49 -15.20
CA ASN A 103 -2.62 -5.27 -15.22
C ASN A 103 -1.31 -5.44 -14.45
N ILE A 104 -0.24 -4.78 -14.91
CA ILE A 104 0.96 -4.53 -14.11
C ILE A 104 0.87 -3.09 -13.60
N ARG A 105 1.06 -2.91 -12.30
CA ARG A 105 0.97 -1.62 -11.60
C ARG A 105 2.26 -1.30 -10.86
N LYS A 106 2.50 0.00 -10.58
CA LYS A 106 3.59 0.46 -9.72
C LYS A 106 3.21 0.29 -8.25
N GLY A 107 4.16 0.03 -7.38
CA GLY A 107 4.06 0.09 -5.94
C GLY A 107 2.77 -0.42 -5.30
N ASP A 108 2.38 0.14 -4.19
CA ASP A 108 1.12 -0.15 -3.50
C ASP A 108 -0.04 0.76 -3.96
N GLY A 109 0.29 1.96 -4.46
CA GLY A 109 -0.68 2.98 -4.92
C GLY A 109 -1.53 2.52 -6.10
N GLY A 110 -1.07 1.48 -6.80
CA GLY A 110 -1.80 0.92 -7.92
C GLY A 110 -1.78 1.78 -9.17
N ASP A 111 -0.83 2.70 -9.28
CA ASP A 111 -0.64 3.53 -10.46
C ASP A 111 -0.31 2.68 -11.69
N ALA A 112 -0.81 3.10 -12.85
CA ALA A 112 -0.48 2.45 -14.11
C ALA A 112 1.00 2.65 -14.43
N LEU A 113 1.60 1.69 -15.14
CA LEU A 113 2.92 1.88 -15.68
C LEU A 113 2.92 3.01 -16.72
N GLU A 114 3.99 3.77 -16.73
CA GLU A 114 4.32 4.77 -17.74
C GLU A 114 5.32 4.19 -18.75
N ALA A 115 5.58 4.93 -19.82
CA ALA A 115 6.55 4.49 -20.83
C ALA A 115 7.94 4.31 -20.21
N ASN A 116 8.60 3.18 -20.55
CA ASN A 116 9.93 2.77 -20.08
C ASN A 116 10.01 2.43 -18.57
N ASP A 117 8.93 2.12 -17.91
CA ASP A 117 8.98 1.48 -16.58
C ASP A 117 9.47 0.03 -16.69
N LEU A 118 9.17 -0.64 -17.80
CA LEU A 118 9.76 -1.92 -18.18
C LEU A 118 10.81 -1.67 -19.27
N VAL A 119 12.08 -1.96 -18.97
CA VAL A 119 13.21 -1.71 -19.88
C VAL A 119 13.76 -3.04 -20.38
N ALA A 120 13.84 -3.20 -21.71
CA ALA A 120 14.34 -4.41 -22.35
C ALA A 120 15.75 -4.80 -21.83
N GLY A 121 15.95 -6.10 -21.63
CA GLY A 121 17.19 -6.67 -21.09
C GLY A 121 17.31 -6.58 -19.56
N HIS A 122 16.36 -5.98 -18.87
CA HIS A 122 16.32 -5.97 -17.40
C HIS A 122 15.40 -7.07 -16.87
N THR A 123 15.66 -7.51 -15.65
CA THR A 123 14.79 -8.46 -14.95
C THR A 123 13.74 -7.70 -14.15
N ALA A 124 12.47 -8.00 -14.41
CA ALA A 124 11.34 -7.53 -13.62
C ALA A 124 10.94 -8.58 -12.57
N TYR A 125 10.47 -8.08 -11.43
CA TYR A 125 9.84 -8.86 -10.37
C TYR A 125 8.44 -8.37 -10.20
N ILE A 126 7.47 -9.27 -10.17
CA ILE A 126 6.05 -8.96 -9.98
C ILE A 126 5.46 -9.84 -8.90
N TYR A 127 4.52 -9.25 -8.15
CA TYR A 127 3.77 -9.89 -7.07
C TYR A 127 2.28 -9.79 -7.40
N TYR A 128 1.54 -10.89 -7.29
CA TYR A 128 0.09 -10.90 -7.51
C TYR A 128 -0.65 -10.55 -6.21
N ASP A 129 -1.43 -9.46 -6.24
CA ASP A 129 -2.15 -8.95 -5.08
C ASP A 129 -3.57 -9.51 -4.90
N GLY A 130 -3.88 -10.58 -5.65
CA GLY A 130 -5.22 -11.19 -5.71
C GLY A 130 -6.09 -10.63 -6.84
N THR A 131 -5.69 -9.51 -7.46
CA THR A 131 -6.45 -8.85 -8.54
C THR A 131 -5.56 -8.54 -9.75
N GLN A 132 -4.37 -8.04 -9.51
CA GLN A 132 -3.42 -7.56 -10.51
C GLN A 132 -1.98 -7.82 -10.05
N PHE A 133 -1.03 -7.68 -10.96
CA PHE A 133 0.38 -7.76 -10.62
C PHE A 133 0.92 -6.39 -10.22
N ARG A 134 1.82 -6.39 -9.23
CA ARG A 134 2.57 -5.23 -8.78
C ARG A 134 4.03 -5.39 -9.12
N LEU A 135 4.63 -4.36 -9.73
CA LEU A 135 6.07 -4.34 -9.97
C LEU A 135 6.77 -4.11 -8.63
N THR A 136 7.67 -5.00 -8.26
CA THR A 136 8.32 -4.99 -6.94
C THR A 136 9.84 -5.06 -7.06
N PRO A 137 10.60 -4.57 -6.06
CA PRO A 137 12.00 -4.97 -5.89
C PRO A 137 12.14 -6.49 -5.63
N PRO A 138 13.30 -7.07 -5.86
CA PRO A 138 13.55 -8.50 -5.63
C PRO A 138 13.21 -8.94 -4.19
N GLY A 139 12.27 -9.89 -4.04
CA GLY A 139 11.89 -10.45 -2.75
C GLY A 139 11.16 -9.47 -1.82
N ALA A 140 10.57 -8.41 -2.37
CA ALA A 140 9.79 -7.44 -1.65
C ALA A 140 8.29 -7.73 -1.75
N ILE A 141 7.58 -7.50 -0.66
CA ILE A 141 6.13 -7.65 -0.54
C ILE A 141 5.52 -6.26 -0.42
N PRO A 142 4.56 -5.88 -1.25
CA PRO A 142 3.91 -4.57 -1.13
C PRO A 142 3.22 -4.40 0.22
N LEU A 143 3.33 -3.20 0.79
CA LEU A 143 2.52 -2.84 1.96
C LEU A 143 1.03 -2.83 1.61
N PRO A 144 0.16 -3.16 2.55
CA PRO A 144 -1.28 -3.06 2.35
C PRO A 144 -1.71 -1.63 2.02
N SER A 145 -2.79 -1.49 1.24
CA SER A 145 -3.32 -0.18 0.87
C SER A 145 -3.64 0.68 2.09
N ARG A 146 -3.37 1.98 1.99
CA ARG A 146 -3.58 2.97 3.06
C ARG A 146 -2.80 2.66 4.35
N TYR A 147 -1.68 1.96 4.25
CA TYR A 147 -0.79 1.66 5.36
C TYR A 147 -0.28 2.95 6.02
N LEU A 148 -0.23 2.97 7.35
CA LEU A 148 0.37 4.03 8.15
C LEU A 148 1.50 3.52 9.04
N ARG A 149 1.26 2.43 9.77
CA ARG A 149 2.24 1.89 10.73
C ARG A 149 1.99 0.42 10.99
N MET A 150 3.06 -0.37 10.99
CA MET A 150 3.02 -1.78 11.39
C MET A 150 2.76 -1.89 12.91
N ARG A 151 1.85 -2.79 13.28
CA ARG A 151 1.69 -3.25 14.66
C ARG A 151 2.42 -4.57 14.88
N ARG A 152 2.17 -5.51 13.99
CA ARG A 152 2.74 -6.86 14.09
C ARG A 152 2.68 -7.54 12.73
N LEU A 153 3.72 -8.29 12.44
CA LEU A 153 3.83 -9.19 11.30
C LEU A 153 4.15 -10.58 11.84
N TYR A 154 3.39 -11.58 11.44
CA TYR A 154 3.68 -12.96 11.84
C TYR A 154 3.40 -13.95 10.72
N LEU A 155 4.08 -15.09 10.80
CA LEU A 155 3.86 -16.25 9.95
C LEU A 155 3.12 -17.31 10.77
N ASP A 156 2.18 -17.97 10.12
CA ASP A 156 1.40 -19.05 10.69
C ASP A 156 2.29 -20.25 11.04
N GLY A 157 1.82 -21.04 11.97
CA GLY A 157 2.51 -22.24 12.44
C GLY A 157 2.18 -22.54 13.88
N ASP A 158 2.69 -23.64 14.37
CA ASP A 158 2.62 -24.02 15.77
C ASP A 158 4.05 -24.27 16.30
N PRO A 159 4.61 -23.31 17.06
CA PRO A 159 4.06 -21.99 17.43
C PRO A 159 4.08 -20.96 16.28
N VAL A 160 3.22 -19.95 16.36
CA VAL A 160 3.21 -18.78 15.48
C VAL A 160 4.56 -18.07 15.55
N LYS A 161 5.14 -17.71 14.40
CA LYS A 161 6.40 -16.98 14.30
C LYS A 161 6.14 -15.49 14.11
N VAL A 162 6.39 -14.67 15.12
CA VAL A 162 6.36 -13.22 15.00
C VAL A 162 7.69 -12.74 14.41
N LEU A 163 7.65 -11.97 13.33
CA LEU A 163 8.84 -11.39 12.72
C LEU A 163 9.23 -10.10 13.45
N GLN A 164 10.54 -9.90 13.62
CA GLN A 164 11.07 -8.70 14.26
C GLN A 164 11.37 -7.62 13.22
N TYR A 165 10.96 -6.39 13.52
CA TYR A 165 11.36 -5.24 12.71
C TYR A 165 12.80 -4.88 12.99
N VAL A 166 13.57 -4.66 11.94
CA VAL A 166 14.95 -4.19 12.01
C VAL A 166 15.08 -2.96 11.11
N GLU A 167 15.73 -1.93 11.60
CA GLU A 167 15.94 -0.72 10.81
C GLU A 167 16.81 -0.99 9.56
N PRO A 168 16.56 -0.32 8.42
CA PRO A 168 17.20 -0.63 7.14
C PRO A 168 18.72 -0.71 7.23
N HIS A 169 19.39 0.27 7.86
CA HIS A 169 20.85 0.25 7.94
C HIS A 169 21.41 -0.95 8.70
N HIS A 170 20.72 -1.41 9.75
CA HIS A 170 21.10 -2.59 10.51
C HIS A 170 20.69 -3.87 9.82
N PHE A 171 19.52 -3.86 9.15
CA PHE A 171 19.00 -5.00 8.41
C PHE A 171 20.00 -5.52 7.38
N TYR A 172 20.59 -4.62 6.57
CA TYR A 172 21.58 -5.02 5.57
C TYR A 172 22.92 -5.45 6.16
N SER A 173 23.23 -5.06 7.40
CA SER A 173 24.45 -5.51 8.08
C SER A 173 24.32 -6.93 8.65
N ILE A 174 23.10 -7.35 9.02
CA ILE A 174 22.83 -8.67 9.59
C ILE A 174 22.27 -9.66 8.58
N ARG A 175 21.74 -9.17 7.45
CA ARG A 175 21.17 -10.01 6.39
C ARG A 175 22.28 -10.79 5.71
N ALA A 176 22.38 -12.07 6.01
CA ALA A 176 23.15 -12.97 5.19
C ALA A 176 22.41 -13.17 3.85
N SER A 177 22.91 -12.59 2.77
CA SER A 177 22.28 -12.62 1.43
C SER A 177 22.09 -14.02 0.84
N ALA A 178 22.63 -15.03 1.49
CA ALA A 178 22.64 -16.42 1.05
C ALA A 178 21.85 -17.37 1.95
N GLU A 179 21.38 -16.95 3.13
CA GLU A 179 20.63 -17.84 4.01
C GLU A 179 19.22 -18.06 3.45
N THR A 180 18.86 -19.32 3.29
CA THR A 180 17.55 -19.78 2.88
C THR A 180 16.86 -20.40 4.07
N GLY A 181 15.61 -20.04 4.33
CA GLY A 181 14.85 -20.57 5.45
C GLY A 181 13.61 -19.74 5.77
N LYS A 182 12.93 -20.12 6.87
CA LYS A 182 11.77 -19.38 7.37
C LYS A 182 12.21 -17.99 7.86
N PRO A 183 11.68 -16.88 7.30
CA PRO A 183 12.04 -15.52 7.72
C PRO A 183 11.81 -15.29 9.21
N ASP A 184 12.65 -14.48 9.84
CA ASP A 184 12.56 -14.11 11.25
C ASP A 184 12.60 -12.60 11.49
N VAL A 185 13.17 -11.85 10.56
CA VAL A 185 13.24 -10.38 10.59
C VAL A 185 12.69 -9.78 9.32
N TYR A 186 12.28 -8.54 9.41
CA TYR A 186 11.87 -7.74 8.27
C TYR A 186 12.28 -6.28 8.45
N THR A 187 12.35 -5.57 7.33
CA THR A 187 12.42 -4.11 7.30
C THR A 187 11.35 -3.54 6.37
N ILE A 188 11.15 -2.24 6.43
CA ILE A 188 10.24 -1.52 5.54
C ILE A 188 11.05 -0.44 4.82
N GLU A 189 11.03 -0.48 3.49
CA GLU A 189 11.65 0.52 2.63
C GLU A 189 10.65 0.99 1.59
N GLY A 190 10.38 2.30 1.59
CA GLY A 190 9.34 2.87 0.75
C GLY A 190 7.99 2.20 1.02
N GLU A 191 7.44 1.55 0.02
CA GLU A 191 6.13 0.89 0.03
C GLU A 191 6.23 -0.63 0.15
N TYR A 192 7.37 -1.15 0.59
CA TYR A 192 7.63 -2.59 0.59
C TYR A 192 8.11 -3.10 1.95
N ILE A 193 7.67 -4.31 2.26
CA ILE A 193 8.24 -5.16 3.31
C ILE A 193 9.34 -5.98 2.67
N ILE A 194 10.54 -5.94 3.22
CA ILE A 194 11.69 -6.75 2.79
C ILE A 194 12.01 -7.74 3.90
N LEU A 195 12.03 -9.02 3.55
CA LEU A 195 12.28 -10.09 4.51
C LEU A 195 13.78 -10.38 4.66
N GLY A 196 14.20 -10.69 5.87
CA GLY A 196 15.53 -11.19 6.18
C GLY A 196 15.62 -12.67 5.84
N GLY A 197 16.46 -12.99 4.87
CA GLY A 197 16.60 -14.34 4.33
C GLY A 197 15.73 -14.57 3.10
N ARG A 198 16.05 -15.62 2.34
CA ARG A 198 15.26 -16.09 1.20
C ARG A 198 14.31 -17.18 1.71
N PRO A 199 13.00 -17.06 1.54
CA PRO A 199 12.07 -18.13 1.89
C PRO A 199 12.43 -19.44 1.19
N ASP A 200 12.42 -20.54 1.93
CA ASP A 200 12.68 -21.91 1.44
C ASP A 200 11.40 -22.68 1.11
N ALA A 201 10.26 -22.13 1.49
CA ALA A 201 8.93 -22.68 1.25
C ALA A 201 7.90 -21.56 1.16
N GLU A 202 6.68 -21.91 0.82
CA GLU A 202 5.52 -21.06 0.99
C GLU A 202 5.21 -20.87 2.49
N TYR A 203 4.96 -19.62 2.88
CA TYR A 203 4.56 -19.24 4.24
C TYR A 203 3.33 -18.34 4.19
N SER A 204 2.29 -18.74 4.88
CA SER A 204 1.14 -17.87 5.16
C SER A 204 1.35 -17.11 6.48
N GLY A 205 0.64 -16.01 6.62
CA GLY A 205 0.71 -15.19 7.82
C GLY A 205 -0.22 -14.01 7.75
N GLN A 206 -0.03 -13.07 8.67
CA GLN A 206 -0.89 -11.89 8.72
C GLN A 206 -0.11 -10.64 9.13
N ILE A 207 -0.56 -9.53 8.55
CA ILE A 207 -0.08 -8.18 8.83
C ILE A 207 -1.14 -7.46 9.65
N PHE A 208 -0.82 -7.04 10.86
CA PHE A 208 -1.62 -6.13 11.66
C PHE A 208 -1.01 -4.75 11.59
N TYR A 209 -1.80 -3.77 11.17
CA TYR A 209 -1.30 -2.43 10.92
C TYR A 209 -2.36 -1.36 11.21
N PHE A 210 -1.94 -0.12 11.31
CA PHE A 210 -2.83 1.03 11.26
C PHE A 210 -2.97 1.48 9.82
N ARG A 211 -4.20 1.74 9.41
CA ARG A 211 -4.51 2.26 8.08
C ARG A 211 -5.09 3.66 8.14
N ARG A 212 -4.84 4.45 7.11
CA ARG A 212 -5.53 5.71 6.90
C ARG A 212 -7.03 5.42 6.74
N PRO A 213 -7.91 6.16 7.44
CA PRO A 213 -9.35 6.06 7.24
C PRO A 213 -9.72 6.30 5.78
N ALA A 214 -10.88 5.82 5.35
CA ALA A 214 -11.42 6.19 4.05
C ALA A 214 -11.72 7.68 4.05
N SER A 215 -11.30 8.39 3.00
CA SER A 215 -11.64 9.79 2.79
C SER A 215 -13.10 9.93 2.36
N PHE A 216 -13.73 11.02 2.76
CA PHE A 216 -15.08 11.33 2.32
C PHE A 216 -15.07 11.91 0.91
N SER A 217 -15.92 11.39 0.05
CA SER A 217 -16.15 11.87 -1.31
C SER A 217 -17.57 12.41 -1.51
N SER A 218 -18.47 12.08 -0.61
CA SER A 218 -19.86 12.56 -0.61
C SER A 218 -20.37 12.72 0.83
N ASP A 219 -21.48 13.46 0.98
CA ASP A 219 -22.13 13.70 2.28
C ASP A 219 -22.74 12.43 2.90
N SER A 220 -22.87 11.37 2.14
CA SER A 220 -23.37 10.06 2.59
C SER A 220 -22.28 9.10 3.02
N ASP A 221 -21.01 9.47 2.82
CA ASP A 221 -19.89 8.59 3.14
C ASP A 221 -19.68 8.52 4.65
N ASP A 222 -19.31 7.33 5.11
CA ASP A 222 -18.92 7.08 6.48
C ASP A 222 -17.61 6.29 6.58
N ASN A 223 -17.03 6.28 7.75
CA ASN A 223 -15.94 5.40 8.13
C ASN A 223 -16.00 5.08 9.63
N ASN A 224 -15.24 4.07 10.04
CA ASN A 224 -15.24 3.59 11.43
C ASN A 224 -14.95 4.68 12.47
N ILE A 225 -14.18 5.71 12.15
CA ILE A 225 -13.91 6.81 13.07
C ILE A 225 -15.13 7.72 13.18
N LEU A 226 -15.76 8.06 12.07
CA LEU A 226 -16.96 8.89 12.09
C LEU A 226 -18.08 8.22 12.88
N ILE A 227 -18.29 6.91 12.65
CA ILE A 227 -19.35 6.14 13.33
C ILE A 227 -19.09 6.06 14.84
N ASN A 228 -17.85 5.76 15.25
CA ASN A 228 -17.55 5.45 16.65
C ASN A 228 -16.96 6.63 17.45
N LYS A 229 -16.42 7.63 16.77
CA LYS A 229 -15.70 8.78 17.34
C LYS A 229 -16.03 10.08 16.60
N THR A 230 -17.30 10.34 16.35
CA THR A 230 -17.80 11.54 15.61
C THR A 230 -17.18 12.85 16.11
N GLY A 231 -16.99 12.99 17.43
CA GLY A 231 -16.37 14.16 18.03
C GLY A 231 -14.95 14.42 17.57
N LEU A 232 -14.19 13.37 17.19
CA LEU A 232 -12.82 13.53 16.72
C LEU A 232 -12.77 14.32 15.41
N TYR A 233 -13.61 13.96 14.42
CA TYR A 233 -13.70 14.71 13.16
C TYR A 233 -14.23 16.13 13.38
N LEU A 234 -15.27 16.27 14.20
CA LEU A 234 -15.85 17.58 14.50
C LEU A 234 -14.79 18.52 15.09
N TYR A 235 -14.09 18.09 16.14
CA TYR A 235 -13.08 18.94 16.79
C TYR A 235 -11.87 19.18 15.90
N ALA A 236 -11.43 18.20 15.11
CA ALA A 236 -10.34 18.40 14.14
C ALA A 236 -10.74 19.47 13.09
N ALA A 237 -11.93 19.39 12.50
CA ALA A 237 -12.42 20.38 11.55
C ALA A 237 -12.59 21.78 12.20
N LEU A 238 -13.07 21.84 13.45
CA LEU A 238 -13.17 23.08 14.20
C LEU A 238 -11.81 23.75 14.44
N ILE A 239 -10.78 22.96 14.70
CA ILE A 239 -9.41 23.48 14.86
C ILE A 239 -8.93 24.12 13.54
N GLU A 240 -9.15 23.47 12.40
CA GLU A 240 -8.80 24.03 11.11
C GLU A 240 -9.57 25.30 10.78
N ALA A 241 -10.88 25.30 11.05
CA ALA A 241 -11.71 26.48 10.88
C ALA A 241 -11.26 27.65 11.79
N ALA A 242 -10.90 27.36 13.05
CA ALA A 242 -10.41 28.38 13.98
C ALA A 242 -9.06 28.96 13.53
N ASN A 243 -8.15 28.13 13.04
CA ASN A 243 -6.86 28.58 12.49
C ASN A 243 -7.10 29.48 11.27
N PHE A 244 -7.96 29.08 10.33
CA PHE A 244 -8.31 29.88 9.18
C PHE A 244 -8.88 31.25 9.56
N ILE A 245 -9.83 31.30 10.50
CA ILE A 245 -10.44 32.58 10.97
C ILE A 245 -9.38 33.47 11.63
N LYS A 246 -8.49 32.89 12.43
CA LYS A 246 -7.41 33.62 13.10
C LYS A 246 -6.45 34.23 12.08
N ASP A 247 -6.02 33.45 11.10
CA ASP A 247 -5.05 33.90 10.10
C ASP A 247 -5.64 34.97 9.17
N ASN A 248 -6.96 34.95 8.95
CA ASN A 248 -7.66 35.92 8.10
C ASN A 248 -8.32 37.08 8.90
N ALA A 249 -8.16 37.17 10.21
CA ALA A 249 -8.74 38.21 11.03
C ALA A 249 -8.27 39.65 10.64
N GLY A 250 -7.14 39.78 9.96
CA GLY A 250 -6.64 41.03 9.40
C GLY A 250 -7.26 41.45 8.08
N ILE A 251 -7.89 40.52 7.36
CA ILE A 251 -8.52 40.77 6.04
C ILE A 251 -10.01 41.10 6.20
N LEU A 252 -10.59 40.73 7.35
CA LEU A 252 -12.00 40.85 7.65
C LEU A 252 -12.39 42.16 8.40
N ARG A 253 -11.49 43.16 8.40
CA ARG A 253 -11.73 44.51 8.99
C ARG A 253 -11.96 45.54 7.91
#